data_9f4b2bdfc2c5608eec92d0dc8da22728
#
_entry.id   9f4b2bdfc2c5608eec92d0dc8da22728
#
_cell.length_a   1.000
_cell.length_b   1.000
_cell.length_c   1.000
_cell.angle_alpha   90.00
_cell.angle_beta   90.00
_cell.angle_gamma   90.00
#
_symmetry.space_group_name_H-M   'P 1'
#
loop_
_entity.id
_entity.type
_entity.pdbx_description
1 polymer ?
#
loop_
_entity_poly.entity_id
_entity_poly.type
_entity_poly.pdbx_seq_one_letter_code
_entity_poly.pdbx_strand_id
1 'polypeptide(L)'
;VVFREPIVMQNVPRLVPGWTDPIVVGRHAFGDQYKATDYVVPGPGKLRLVFNGDDGTVIDEEVFQFPSSGVAMAMYNLDDSIRDFARASMNYGLARQWPVYLSTKNTILKAYDGRFKDLFEEVYQNEFKAEFDRLGISYEHRLIDDMVASALKWSGKFVWACKNYDGDVQSDTVAQGFGSLGLMTSVLMTPDGKTVESEAAHGTVTRHYRQHQQGKATS
;
A
#
# COMPACT_ATOMS: atom_id res chain seq x y z
N VAL A 1 -3.30 -5.02 -8.27
CA VAL A 1 -2.28 -4.64 -7.26
C VAL A 1 -1.05 -4.11 -7.98
N VAL A 2 -0.47 -3.04 -7.46
CA VAL A 2 0.79 -2.49 -7.97
C VAL A 2 1.92 -2.98 -7.07
N PHE A 3 2.91 -3.65 -7.67
CA PHE A 3 4.13 -4.04 -6.97
C PHE A 3 5.30 -3.20 -7.47
N ARG A 4 6.04 -2.62 -6.54
CA ARG A 4 7.25 -1.84 -6.81
C ARG A 4 8.44 -2.50 -6.13
N GLU A 5 9.48 -2.77 -6.92
CA GLU A 5 10.70 -3.42 -6.49
C GLU A 5 11.93 -2.58 -6.88
N PRO A 6 12.83 -2.28 -5.95
CA PRO A 6 14.04 -1.54 -6.26
C PRO A 6 15.05 -2.39 -7.04
N ILE A 7 15.71 -1.76 -8.00
CA ILE A 7 16.89 -2.30 -8.67
C ILE A 7 18.10 -2.01 -7.78
N VAL A 8 18.67 -3.06 -7.21
CA VAL A 8 19.85 -2.92 -6.32
C VAL A 8 21.11 -2.79 -7.16
N MET A 9 21.74 -1.61 -7.14
CA MET A 9 22.97 -1.31 -7.90
C MET A 9 24.16 -1.20 -6.96
N GLN A 10 25.28 -1.81 -7.34
CA GLN A 10 26.51 -1.78 -6.52
C GLN A 10 27.17 -0.40 -6.47
N ASN A 11 27.07 0.36 -7.55
CA ASN A 11 27.70 1.67 -7.71
C ASN A 11 26.80 2.84 -7.28
N VAL A 12 25.58 2.59 -6.81
CA VAL A 12 24.69 3.61 -6.28
C VAL A 12 24.65 3.49 -4.76
N PRO A 13 25.13 4.50 -4.02
CA PRO A 13 25.08 4.49 -2.56
C PRO A 13 23.64 4.43 -2.05
N ARG A 14 23.35 3.51 -1.15
CA ARG A 14 22.05 3.42 -0.48
C ARG A 14 22.00 4.41 0.67
N LEU A 15 20.88 5.11 0.83
CA LEU A 15 20.64 5.97 2.00
C LEU A 15 20.44 5.16 3.27
N VAL A 16 19.95 3.91 3.13
CA VAL A 16 19.88 2.94 4.23
C VAL A 16 20.89 1.83 3.97
N PRO A 17 22.10 1.90 4.56
CA PRO A 17 23.20 0.98 4.26
C PRO A 17 22.89 -0.49 4.55
N GLY A 18 21.96 -0.76 5.50
CA GLY A 18 21.53 -2.10 5.87
C GLY A 18 20.66 -2.79 4.82
N TRP A 19 20.09 -2.09 3.85
CA TRP A 19 19.26 -2.66 2.79
C TRP A 19 20.13 -3.30 1.70
N THR A 20 20.51 -4.55 1.89
CA THR A 20 21.35 -5.29 0.97
C THR A 20 20.56 -6.02 -0.11
N ASP A 21 19.30 -6.30 0.16
CA ASP A 21 18.39 -7.05 -0.70
C ASP A 21 17.13 -6.22 -0.99
N PRO A 22 16.43 -6.49 -2.10
CA PRO A 22 15.22 -5.75 -2.45
C PRO A 22 14.11 -5.85 -1.39
N ILE A 23 13.39 -4.73 -1.21
CA ILE A 23 12.12 -4.67 -0.47
C ILE A 23 11.04 -4.42 -1.50
N VAL A 24 10.09 -5.35 -1.65
CA VAL A 24 8.96 -5.19 -2.56
C VAL A 24 7.81 -4.55 -1.81
N VAL A 25 7.33 -3.41 -2.32
CA VAL A 25 6.11 -2.78 -1.81
C VAL A 25 4.93 -3.13 -2.72
N GLY A 26 3.95 -3.83 -2.16
CA GLY A 26 2.66 -4.13 -2.80
C GLY A 26 1.62 -3.08 -2.38
N ARG A 27 1.13 -2.28 -3.34
CA ARG A 27 0.10 -1.26 -3.11
C ARG A 27 -1.26 -1.74 -3.54
N HIS A 28 -2.25 -1.67 -2.65
CA HIS A 28 -3.66 -1.84 -2.97
C HIS A 28 -4.19 -0.60 -3.72
N ALA A 29 -4.03 -0.56 -5.03
CA ALA A 29 -4.36 0.61 -5.85
C ALA A 29 -5.89 0.74 -6.10
N PHE A 30 -6.71 0.59 -5.05
CA PHE A 30 -8.16 0.71 -5.11
C PHE A 30 -8.69 1.36 -3.83
N GLY A 31 -9.71 2.23 -3.97
CA GLY A 31 -10.42 2.79 -2.83
C GLY A 31 -9.59 3.73 -1.95
N ASP A 32 -9.95 3.78 -0.68
CA ASP A 32 -9.34 4.60 0.37
C ASP A 32 -9.35 6.10 -0.01
N GLN A 33 -8.32 6.87 0.35
CA GLN A 33 -8.22 8.31 0.09
C GLN A 33 -8.29 8.67 -1.40
N TYR A 34 -7.89 7.77 -2.29
CA TYR A 34 -7.85 8.01 -3.75
C TYR A 34 -9.23 7.95 -4.43
N LYS A 35 -10.24 7.46 -3.73
CA LYS A 35 -11.64 7.44 -4.14
C LYS A 35 -12.56 8.04 -3.08
N ALA A 36 -12.01 8.87 -2.21
CA ALA A 36 -12.77 9.56 -1.18
C ALA A 36 -13.68 10.62 -1.77
N THR A 37 -14.77 10.86 -1.07
CA THR A 37 -15.60 12.07 -1.24
C THR A 37 -15.25 13.02 -0.12
N ASP A 38 -14.72 14.19 -0.47
CA ASP A 38 -14.33 15.21 0.49
C ASP A 38 -14.89 16.60 0.12
N TYR A 39 -15.07 17.45 1.09
CA TYR A 39 -15.59 18.80 0.90
C TYR A 39 -15.28 19.72 2.07
N VAL A 40 -15.38 21.02 1.80
CA VAL A 40 -15.32 22.06 2.83
C VAL A 40 -16.70 22.22 3.46
N VAL A 41 -16.78 22.01 4.77
CA VAL A 41 -17.98 22.27 5.57
C VAL A 41 -18.12 23.80 5.76
N PRO A 42 -19.22 24.42 5.31
CA PRO A 42 -19.30 25.90 5.23
C PRO A 42 -19.54 26.60 6.56
N GLY A 43 -20.03 25.89 7.58
CA GLY A 43 -20.38 26.48 8.87
C GLY A 43 -20.91 25.47 9.87
N PRO A 44 -21.56 25.93 10.96
CA PRO A 44 -22.10 25.05 11.99
C PRO A 44 -23.13 24.05 11.43
N GLY A 45 -23.10 22.80 11.88
CA GLY A 45 -24.02 21.77 11.42
C GLY A 45 -23.60 20.37 11.83
N LYS A 46 -24.42 19.39 11.50
CA LYS A 46 -24.18 17.98 11.79
C LYS A 46 -23.68 17.24 10.56
N LEU A 47 -22.56 16.54 10.70
CA LEU A 47 -22.10 15.55 9.74
C LEU A 47 -22.64 14.18 10.13
N ARG A 48 -23.26 13.48 9.18
CA ARG A 48 -23.76 12.12 9.38
C ARG A 48 -23.21 11.21 8.28
N LEU A 49 -22.97 9.94 8.64
CA LEU A 49 -22.69 8.86 7.70
C LEU A 49 -23.96 8.02 7.58
N VAL A 50 -24.50 7.92 6.37
CA VAL A 50 -25.74 7.17 6.09
C VAL A 50 -25.44 6.07 5.08
N PHE A 51 -25.85 4.86 5.39
CA PHE A 51 -25.87 3.73 4.46
C PHE A 51 -27.31 3.22 4.35
N ASN A 52 -27.81 3.12 3.13
CA ASN A 52 -29.11 2.53 2.81
C ASN A 52 -28.87 1.25 2.02
N GLY A 53 -29.10 0.10 2.64
CA GLY A 53 -28.97 -1.21 2.00
C GLY A 53 -30.17 -1.51 1.10
N ASP A 54 -29.93 -2.21 -0.01
CA ASP A 54 -30.98 -2.68 -0.91
C ASP A 54 -31.94 -3.68 -0.25
N ASP A 55 -31.50 -4.30 0.84
CA ASP A 55 -32.29 -5.20 1.71
C ASP A 55 -33.13 -4.45 2.75
N GLY A 56 -33.09 -3.13 2.76
CA GLY A 56 -33.77 -2.27 3.73
C GLY A 56 -32.96 -1.98 4.99
N THR A 57 -31.73 -2.47 5.11
CA THR A 57 -30.84 -2.10 6.21
C THR A 57 -30.51 -0.61 6.15
N VAL A 58 -30.63 0.08 7.30
CA VAL A 58 -30.26 1.49 7.42
C VAL A 58 -29.25 1.66 8.54
N ILE A 59 -28.12 2.29 8.23
CA ILE A 59 -27.14 2.79 9.20
C ILE A 59 -27.13 4.30 9.09
N ASP A 60 -27.30 5.00 10.20
CA ASP A 60 -27.32 6.47 10.24
C ASP A 60 -26.62 6.94 11.52
N GLU A 61 -25.33 7.28 11.37
CA GLU A 61 -24.44 7.62 12.48
C GLU A 61 -24.04 9.10 12.43
N GLU A 62 -24.14 9.77 13.57
CA GLU A 62 -23.59 11.13 13.72
C GLU A 62 -22.07 11.04 13.85
N VAL A 63 -21.35 11.60 12.87
CA VAL A 63 -19.88 11.60 12.85
C VAL A 63 -19.36 12.75 13.72
N PHE A 64 -19.89 13.97 13.52
CA PHE A 64 -19.43 15.15 14.27
C PHE A 64 -20.44 16.30 14.20
N GLN A 65 -20.55 17.05 15.31
CA GLN A 65 -21.29 18.32 15.36
C GLN A 65 -20.31 19.47 15.18
N PHE A 66 -20.29 20.05 13.97
CA PHE A 66 -19.42 21.20 13.66
C PHE A 66 -19.91 22.46 14.38
N PRO A 67 -19.08 23.13 15.16
CA PRO A 67 -19.38 24.44 15.76
C PRO A 67 -19.06 25.60 14.80
N SER A 68 -18.29 25.34 13.73
CA SER A 68 -17.85 26.32 12.74
C SER A 68 -17.58 25.60 11.42
N SER A 69 -17.03 26.31 10.42
CA SER A 69 -16.53 25.71 9.18
C SER A 69 -15.38 24.73 9.43
N GLY A 70 -15.21 23.79 8.51
CA GLY A 70 -14.17 22.77 8.59
C GLY A 70 -14.06 21.96 7.30
N VAL A 71 -13.57 20.73 7.41
CA VAL A 71 -13.46 19.77 6.31
C VAL A 71 -14.02 18.42 6.72
N ALA A 72 -14.55 17.68 5.77
CA ALA A 72 -15.03 16.32 5.99
C ALA A 72 -14.67 15.42 4.82
N MET A 73 -14.50 14.13 5.09
CA MET A 73 -14.18 13.13 4.09
C MET A 73 -14.85 11.80 4.44
N ALA A 74 -15.31 11.09 3.41
CA ALA A 74 -15.69 9.67 3.50
C ALA A 74 -14.91 8.87 2.45
N MET A 75 -14.48 7.68 2.83
CA MET A 75 -13.78 6.75 1.95
C MET A 75 -14.35 5.34 2.11
N TYR A 76 -14.08 4.45 1.16
CA TYR A 76 -14.58 3.08 1.16
C TYR A 76 -13.57 2.09 0.58
N ASN A 77 -13.83 0.81 0.82
CA ASN A 77 -13.19 -0.30 0.13
C ASN A 77 -14.18 -1.48 0.01
N LEU A 78 -13.80 -2.50 -0.76
CA LEU A 78 -14.62 -3.69 -1.00
C LEU A 78 -13.90 -4.95 -0.50
N ASP A 79 -14.65 -5.85 0.11
CA ASP A 79 -14.13 -7.12 0.61
C ASP A 79 -13.42 -7.94 -0.46
N ASP A 80 -14.04 -8.06 -1.64
CA ASP A 80 -13.46 -8.84 -2.75
C ASP A 80 -12.16 -8.22 -3.26
N SER A 81 -12.10 -6.88 -3.33
CA SER A 81 -10.87 -6.17 -3.70
C SER A 81 -9.77 -6.38 -2.67
N ILE A 82 -10.10 -6.42 -1.38
CA ILE A 82 -9.14 -6.70 -0.30
C ILE A 82 -8.65 -8.16 -0.37
N ARG A 83 -9.55 -9.13 -0.61
CA ARG A 83 -9.16 -10.53 -0.80
C ARG A 83 -8.26 -10.72 -2.02
N ASP A 84 -8.56 -10.06 -3.11
CA ASP A 84 -7.73 -10.09 -4.32
C ASP A 84 -6.36 -9.45 -4.08
N PHE A 85 -6.29 -8.39 -3.29
CA PHE A 85 -5.03 -7.81 -2.85
C PHE A 85 -4.22 -8.79 -1.98
N ALA A 86 -4.88 -9.51 -1.07
CA ALA A 86 -4.24 -10.56 -0.27
C ALA A 86 -3.67 -11.67 -1.17
N ARG A 87 -4.47 -12.20 -2.11
CA ARG A 87 -4.04 -13.24 -3.05
C ARG A 87 -2.84 -12.81 -3.89
N ALA A 88 -2.88 -11.60 -4.45
CA ALA A 88 -1.77 -11.06 -5.24
C ALA A 88 -0.49 -10.96 -4.39
N SER A 89 -0.60 -10.46 -3.15
CA SER A 89 0.54 -10.31 -2.25
C SER A 89 1.14 -11.66 -1.85
N MET A 90 0.29 -12.65 -1.53
CA MET A 90 0.72 -14.00 -1.18
C MET A 90 1.37 -14.72 -2.38
N ASN A 91 0.78 -14.61 -3.58
CA ASN A 91 1.34 -15.18 -4.79
C ASN A 91 2.71 -14.56 -5.14
N TYR A 92 2.87 -13.24 -4.92
CA TYR A 92 4.17 -12.59 -5.11
C TYR A 92 5.21 -13.13 -4.12
N GLY A 93 4.83 -13.28 -2.85
CA GLY A 93 5.67 -13.88 -1.81
C GLY A 93 6.08 -15.31 -2.14
N LEU A 94 5.13 -16.14 -2.60
CA LEU A 94 5.41 -17.52 -3.05
C LEU A 94 6.41 -17.55 -4.21
N ALA A 95 6.19 -16.72 -5.25
CA ALA A 95 7.06 -16.68 -6.43
C ALA A 95 8.50 -16.28 -6.07
N ARG A 96 8.68 -15.45 -5.04
CA ARG A 96 10.00 -15.02 -4.54
C ARG A 96 10.54 -15.91 -3.42
N GLN A 97 9.71 -16.75 -2.82
CA GLN A 97 9.98 -17.45 -1.56
C GLN A 97 10.38 -16.50 -0.44
N TRP A 98 9.65 -15.39 -0.33
CA TRP A 98 9.85 -14.34 0.67
C TRP A 98 8.64 -14.20 1.59
N PRO A 99 8.85 -13.84 2.85
CA PRO A 99 7.75 -13.54 3.77
C PRO A 99 6.92 -12.35 3.28
N VAL A 100 5.65 -12.33 3.68
CA VAL A 100 4.70 -11.27 3.35
C VAL A 100 4.25 -10.59 4.63
N TYR A 101 4.34 -9.26 4.66
CA TYR A 101 3.87 -8.45 5.77
C TYR A 101 2.77 -7.51 5.30
N LEU A 102 1.57 -7.62 5.90
CA LEU A 102 0.53 -6.58 5.76
C LEU A 102 0.73 -5.55 6.84
N SER A 103 0.70 -4.27 6.50
CA SER A 103 0.68 -3.21 7.50
C SER A 103 -0.60 -2.38 7.46
N THR A 104 -1.14 -2.07 8.64
CA THR A 104 -2.33 -1.24 8.82
C THR A 104 -2.24 -0.43 10.11
N LYS A 105 -3.23 0.43 10.37
CA LYS A 105 -3.38 1.10 11.67
C LYS A 105 -4.70 0.67 12.35
N ASN A 106 -4.94 -0.62 12.41
CA ASN A 106 -6.18 -1.21 12.94
C ASN A 106 -6.42 -0.92 14.44
N THR A 107 -5.43 -0.49 15.17
CA THR A 107 -5.59 -0.02 16.55
C THR A 107 -6.35 1.31 16.66
N ILE A 108 -6.35 2.11 15.59
CA ILE A 108 -7.08 3.37 15.45
C ILE A 108 -8.31 3.16 14.55
N LEU A 109 -8.12 2.68 13.32
CA LEU A 109 -9.18 2.40 12.36
C LEU A 109 -9.70 0.96 12.56
N LYS A 110 -10.35 0.72 13.70
CA LYS A 110 -10.68 -0.63 14.18
C LYS A 110 -11.54 -1.42 13.20
N ALA A 111 -12.56 -0.81 12.62
CA ALA A 111 -13.43 -1.46 11.64
C ALA A 111 -12.77 -1.46 10.25
N TYR A 112 -12.33 -0.32 9.76
CA TYR A 112 -11.83 -0.18 8.39
C TYR A 112 -10.53 -0.98 8.17
N ASP A 113 -9.49 -0.70 8.93
CA ASP A 113 -8.21 -1.41 8.85
C ASP A 113 -8.29 -2.82 9.43
N GLY A 114 -9.16 -3.02 10.42
CA GLY A 114 -9.47 -4.35 10.96
C GLY A 114 -10.00 -5.28 9.88
N ARG A 115 -10.85 -4.78 8.96
CA ARG A 115 -11.36 -5.57 7.83
C ARG A 115 -10.25 -6.05 6.90
N PHE A 116 -9.27 -5.20 6.59
CA PHE A 116 -8.08 -5.62 5.84
C PHE A 116 -7.31 -6.74 6.53
N LYS A 117 -7.02 -6.56 7.83
CA LYS A 117 -6.32 -7.56 8.64
C LYS A 117 -7.07 -8.90 8.63
N ASP A 118 -8.38 -8.88 8.89
CA ASP A 118 -9.18 -10.10 9.01
C ASP A 118 -9.30 -10.84 7.67
N LEU A 119 -9.52 -10.14 6.56
CA LEU A 119 -9.61 -10.75 5.24
C LEU A 119 -8.26 -11.28 4.72
N PHE A 120 -7.16 -10.61 5.02
CA PHE A 120 -5.82 -11.14 4.72
C PHE A 120 -5.54 -12.43 5.49
N GLU A 121 -5.89 -12.47 6.79
CA GLU A 121 -5.75 -13.67 7.61
C GLU A 121 -6.64 -14.81 7.09
N GLU A 122 -7.90 -14.51 6.73
CA GLU A 122 -8.84 -15.46 6.12
C GLU A 122 -8.23 -16.10 4.85
N VAL A 123 -7.75 -15.28 3.92
CA VAL A 123 -7.14 -15.75 2.67
C VAL A 123 -5.88 -16.56 2.94
N TYR A 124 -5.02 -16.08 3.82
CA TYR A 124 -3.79 -16.79 4.20
C TYR A 124 -4.08 -18.17 4.76
N GLN A 125 -4.95 -18.26 5.78
CA GLN A 125 -5.25 -19.55 6.45
C GLN A 125 -5.92 -20.55 5.49
N ASN A 126 -6.84 -20.08 4.64
CA ASN A 126 -7.62 -20.97 3.79
C ASN A 126 -6.93 -21.36 2.47
N GLU A 127 -6.10 -20.48 1.91
CA GLU A 127 -5.60 -20.66 0.54
C GLU A 127 -4.07 -20.83 0.47
N PHE A 128 -3.29 -20.26 1.41
CA PHE A 128 -1.84 -20.15 1.26
C PHE A 128 -1.00 -20.81 2.36
N LYS A 129 -1.55 -21.00 3.55
CA LYS A 129 -0.78 -21.45 4.73
C LYS A 129 0.01 -22.72 4.48
N ALA A 130 -0.60 -23.71 3.87
CA ALA A 130 0.05 -25.00 3.64
C ALA A 130 1.31 -24.86 2.76
N GLU A 131 1.24 -24.00 1.73
CA GLU A 131 2.36 -23.79 0.82
C GLU A 131 3.44 -22.90 1.45
N PHE A 132 3.05 -21.89 2.23
CA PHE A 132 3.97 -21.07 3.01
C PHE A 132 4.75 -21.91 4.02
N ASP A 133 4.06 -22.78 4.77
CA ASP A 133 4.69 -23.70 5.72
C ASP A 133 5.67 -24.66 5.01
N ARG A 134 5.30 -25.20 3.84
CA ARG A 134 6.14 -26.06 3.01
C ARG A 134 7.44 -25.39 2.57
N LEU A 135 7.37 -24.08 2.26
CA LEU A 135 8.52 -23.29 1.82
C LEU A 135 9.30 -22.64 2.96
N GLY A 136 8.81 -22.75 4.20
CA GLY A 136 9.43 -22.11 5.37
C GLY A 136 9.39 -20.58 5.35
N ILE A 137 8.37 -20.01 4.69
CA ILE A 137 8.09 -18.55 4.67
C ILE A 137 6.85 -18.23 5.49
N SER A 138 6.68 -16.98 5.89
CA SER A 138 5.60 -16.57 6.78
C SER A 138 4.78 -15.41 6.24
N TYR A 139 3.55 -15.31 6.72
CA TYR A 139 2.73 -14.11 6.66
C TYR A 139 2.56 -13.53 8.07
N GLU A 140 2.63 -12.21 8.20
CA GLU A 140 2.40 -11.51 9.44
C GLU A 140 1.71 -10.17 9.19
N HIS A 141 0.74 -9.83 10.03
CA HIS A 141 0.19 -8.47 10.09
C HIS A 141 0.95 -7.64 11.14
N ARG A 142 1.33 -6.42 10.79
CA ARG A 142 2.00 -5.46 11.69
C ARG A 142 1.31 -4.10 11.67
N LEU A 143 1.45 -3.32 12.73
CA LEU A 143 1.11 -1.92 12.69
C LEU A 143 2.07 -1.17 11.76
N ILE A 144 1.56 -0.18 11.01
CA ILE A 144 2.36 0.53 9.99
C ILE A 144 3.61 1.18 10.57
N ASP A 145 3.53 1.77 11.75
CA ASP A 145 4.67 2.39 12.44
C ASP A 145 5.72 1.36 12.87
N ASP A 146 5.30 0.19 13.39
CA ASP A 146 6.20 -0.92 13.70
C ASP A 146 6.83 -1.50 12.42
N MET A 147 6.05 -1.64 11.36
CA MET A 147 6.57 -2.14 10.09
C MET A 147 7.60 -1.21 9.47
N VAL A 148 7.41 0.11 9.52
CA VAL A 148 8.41 1.09 9.10
C VAL A 148 9.69 0.94 9.91
N ALA A 149 9.59 0.84 11.24
CA ALA A 149 10.74 0.65 12.11
C ALA A 149 11.47 -0.68 11.83
N SER A 150 10.73 -1.74 11.54
CA SER A 150 11.27 -3.05 11.19
C SER A 150 11.95 -3.02 9.83
N ALA A 151 11.33 -2.42 8.80
CA ALA A 151 11.89 -2.29 7.46
C ALA A 151 13.24 -1.57 7.45
N LEU A 152 13.40 -0.52 8.29
CA LEU A 152 14.67 0.20 8.42
C LEU A 152 15.80 -0.62 9.06
N LYS A 153 15.45 -1.67 9.82
CA LYS A 153 16.42 -2.54 10.52
C LYS A 153 16.74 -3.81 9.76
N TRP A 154 15.84 -4.28 8.89
CA TRP A 154 16.00 -5.49 8.12
C TRP A 154 16.80 -5.26 6.84
N SER A 155 17.34 -6.33 6.29
CA SER A 155 18.19 -6.27 5.09
C SER A 155 17.41 -6.28 3.77
N GLY A 156 16.14 -6.65 3.78
CA GLY A 156 15.29 -6.86 2.61
C GLY A 156 14.76 -8.29 2.51
N LYS A 157 14.44 -8.73 1.29
CA LYS A 157 13.82 -10.04 0.97
C LYS A 157 12.47 -10.26 1.64
N PHE A 158 11.58 -9.29 1.52
CA PHE A 158 10.19 -9.41 1.95
C PHE A 158 9.25 -8.62 1.03
N VAL A 159 7.99 -9.02 1.05
CA VAL A 159 6.88 -8.30 0.41
C VAL A 159 6.14 -7.52 1.48
N TRP A 160 6.05 -6.22 1.29
CA TRP A 160 5.33 -5.30 2.17
C TRP A 160 4.00 -4.90 1.52
N ALA A 161 2.92 -5.55 1.92
CA ALA A 161 1.57 -5.24 1.48
C ALA A 161 1.04 -4.02 2.23
N CYS A 162 0.71 -2.97 1.50
CA CYS A 162 0.27 -1.68 2.02
C CYS A 162 -1.09 -1.28 1.46
N LYS A 163 -1.93 -0.64 2.26
CA LYS A 163 -3.11 0.06 1.77
C LYS A 163 -2.73 1.15 0.77
N ASN A 164 -3.71 1.71 0.08
CA ASN A 164 -3.47 2.57 -1.08
C ASN A 164 -2.50 3.74 -0.80
N TYR A 165 -2.80 4.58 0.18
CA TYR A 165 -1.95 5.73 0.53
C TYR A 165 -0.60 5.29 1.12
N ASP A 166 -0.61 4.33 2.06
CA ASP A 166 0.60 3.80 2.67
C ASP A 166 1.55 3.22 1.60
N GLY A 167 1.01 2.48 0.64
CA GLY A 167 1.78 1.91 -0.47
C GLY A 167 2.35 2.96 -1.41
N ASP A 168 1.64 4.04 -1.66
CA ASP A 168 2.15 5.17 -2.45
C ASP A 168 3.36 5.81 -1.77
N VAL A 169 3.22 6.14 -0.49
CA VAL A 169 4.29 6.79 0.29
C VAL A 169 5.47 5.85 0.53
N GLN A 170 5.21 4.61 0.95
CA GLN A 170 6.29 3.68 1.30
C GLN A 170 7.06 3.17 0.08
N SER A 171 6.42 3.03 -1.08
CA SER A 171 7.15 2.68 -2.30
C SER A 171 8.17 3.74 -2.70
N ASP A 172 7.82 5.01 -2.58
CA ASP A 172 8.73 6.12 -2.86
C ASP A 172 9.83 6.22 -1.77
N THR A 173 9.47 6.02 -0.51
CA THR A 173 10.44 5.96 0.60
C THR A 173 11.48 4.87 0.38
N VAL A 174 11.04 3.66 0.00
CA VAL A 174 11.92 2.54 -0.29
C VAL A 174 12.80 2.83 -1.51
N ALA A 175 12.23 3.40 -2.58
CA ALA A 175 12.98 3.80 -3.78
C ALA A 175 14.10 4.77 -3.45
N GLN A 176 13.83 5.81 -2.66
CA GLN A 176 14.85 6.77 -2.22
C GLN A 176 15.89 6.12 -1.31
N GLY A 177 15.48 5.22 -0.44
CA GLY A 177 16.38 4.48 0.43
C GLY A 177 17.38 3.62 -0.35
N PHE A 178 17.00 3.09 -1.51
CA PHE A 178 17.89 2.38 -2.45
C PHE A 178 18.66 3.30 -3.38
N GLY A 179 18.42 4.60 -3.36
CA GLY A 179 19.23 5.61 -4.03
C GLY A 179 18.47 6.54 -4.98
N SER A 180 17.45 6.09 -5.66
CA SER A 180 16.67 6.91 -6.59
C SER A 180 15.35 6.27 -6.98
N LEU A 181 14.32 7.11 -7.17
CA LEU A 181 13.04 6.71 -7.75
C LEU A 181 13.18 6.08 -9.14
N GLY A 182 14.18 6.49 -9.93
CA GLY A 182 14.51 5.92 -11.24
C GLY A 182 15.04 4.48 -11.20
N LEU A 183 15.39 3.96 -10.02
CA LEU A 183 15.80 2.57 -9.81
C LEU A 183 14.65 1.67 -9.33
N MET A 184 13.42 2.12 -9.43
CA MET A 184 12.24 1.37 -9.03
C MET A 184 11.50 0.80 -10.24
N THR A 185 11.24 -0.49 -10.25
CA THR A 185 10.29 -1.10 -11.19
C THR A 185 8.85 -0.90 -10.69
N SER A 186 7.88 -0.96 -11.60
CA SER A 186 6.45 -0.98 -11.25
C SER A 186 5.72 -1.97 -12.13
N VAL A 187 4.98 -2.87 -11.50
CA VAL A 187 4.15 -3.84 -12.20
C VAL A 187 2.75 -3.88 -11.60
N LEU A 188 1.74 -3.93 -12.49
CA LEU A 188 0.37 -4.29 -12.12
C LEU A 188 0.21 -5.80 -12.29
N MET A 189 -0.30 -6.47 -11.28
CA MET A 189 -0.47 -7.92 -11.29
C MET A 189 -1.89 -8.31 -10.94
N THR A 190 -2.43 -9.30 -11.67
CA THR A 190 -3.72 -9.92 -11.34
C THR A 190 -3.62 -10.72 -10.04
N PRO A 191 -4.76 -10.98 -9.34
CA PRO A 191 -4.75 -11.72 -8.08
C PRO A 191 -4.12 -13.12 -8.18
N ASP A 192 -4.29 -13.79 -9.33
CA ASP A 192 -3.73 -15.11 -9.60
C ASP A 192 -2.25 -15.08 -10.03
N GLY A 193 -1.66 -13.89 -10.17
CA GLY A 193 -0.26 -13.70 -10.57
C GLY A 193 0.07 -14.02 -12.03
N LYS A 194 -0.93 -14.35 -12.88
CA LYS A 194 -0.69 -14.84 -14.24
C LYS A 194 -0.53 -13.74 -15.27
N THR A 195 -1.17 -12.57 -15.04
CA THR A 195 -1.09 -11.42 -15.93
C THR A 195 -0.35 -10.29 -15.23
N VAL A 196 0.66 -9.78 -15.92
CA VAL A 196 1.50 -8.69 -15.41
C VAL A 196 1.61 -7.62 -16.49
N GLU A 197 1.34 -6.36 -16.11
CA GLU A 197 1.59 -5.17 -16.91
C GLU A 197 2.72 -4.38 -16.25
N SER A 198 3.74 -4.02 -17.02
CA SER A 198 4.89 -3.25 -16.53
C SER A 198 4.76 -1.79 -16.94
N GLU A 199 5.04 -0.90 -16.02
CA GLU A 199 5.04 0.55 -16.24
C GLU A 199 6.23 1.22 -15.54
N ALA A 200 6.48 2.50 -15.83
CA ALA A 200 7.43 3.29 -15.06
C ALA A 200 6.86 3.61 -13.68
N ALA A 201 7.69 3.51 -12.64
CA ALA A 201 7.29 3.83 -11.28
C ALA A 201 7.13 5.34 -11.03
N HIS A 202 7.44 6.18 -12.01
CA HIS A 202 7.41 7.64 -11.91
C HIS A 202 6.81 8.26 -13.19
N GLY A 203 6.42 9.52 -13.10
CA GLY A 203 5.95 10.30 -14.24
C GLY A 203 7.10 10.68 -15.19
N THR A 204 6.80 11.50 -16.20
CA THR A 204 7.73 11.87 -17.30
C THR A 204 8.92 12.74 -16.88
N VAL A 205 8.98 13.19 -15.62
CA VAL A 205 10.07 14.05 -15.08
C VAL A 205 10.38 15.26 -15.99
N THR A 206 9.35 15.87 -16.55
CA THR A 206 9.45 16.91 -17.59
C THR A 206 10.32 18.09 -17.19
N ARG A 207 10.28 18.49 -15.91
CA ARG A 207 11.11 19.61 -15.40
C ARG A 207 12.60 19.30 -15.52
N HIS A 208 12.99 18.09 -15.11
CA HIS A 208 14.37 17.61 -15.18
C HIS A 208 14.86 17.54 -16.62
N TYR A 209 14.05 16.98 -17.53
CA TYR A 209 14.36 16.91 -18.95
C TYR A 209 14.56 18.30 -19.59
N ARG A 210 13.67 19.27 -19.25
CA ARG A 210 13.81 20.66 -19.73
C ARG A 210 15.08 21.34 -19.22
N GLN A 211 15.48 21.06 -17.98
CA GLN A 211 16.74 21.56 -17.42
C GLN A 211 17.94 20.95 -18.15
N HIS A 212 17.90 19.66 -18.45
CA HIS A 212 18.92 18.99 -19.25
C HIS A 212 19.05 19.61 -20.65
N GLN A 213 17.92 19.85 -21.33
CA GLN A 213 17.92 20.54 -22.65
C GLN A 213 18.51 21.96 -22.60
N GLN A 214 18.46 22.61 -21.46
CA GLN A 214 19.07 23.94 -21.23
C GLN A 214 20.54 23.86 -20.83
N GLY A 215 21.16 22.68 -20.85
CA GLY A 215 22.54 22.48 -20.45
C GLY A 215 22.80 22.67 -18.95
N LYS A 216 21.75 22.65 -18.11
CA LYS A 216 21.92 22.71 -16.66
C LYS A 216 22.38 21.35 -16.12
N ALA A 217 23.20 21.41 -15.07
CA ALA A 217 23.58 20.19 -14.36
C ALA A 217 22.32 19.50 -13.81
N THR A 218 22.16 18.23 -14.13
CA THR A 218 21.07 17.37 -13.68
C THR A 218 21.70 16.16 -12.99
N SER A 219 21.23 15.89 -11.78
CA SER A 219 21.67 14.71 -10.99
C SER A 219 20.91 13.47 -11.41
#